data_405e0eeb84649cac0c30545a93c1fe05
#
_entry.id   405e0eeb84649cac0c30545a93c1fe05
#
_cell.length_a   1.000
_cell.length_b   1.000
_cell.length_c   1.000
_cell.angle_alpha   90.00
_cell.angle_beta   90.00
_cell.angle_gamma   90.00
#
_symmetry.space_group_name_H-M   'P 1'
#
loop_
_entity.id
_entity.type
_entity.pdbx_description
1 polymer ?
#
loop_
_entity_poly.entity_id
_entity_poly.type
_entity_poly.pdbx_seq_one_letter_code
_entity_poly.pdbx_strand_id
1 'polypeptide(L)'
;MRAWPAGSPREEGEAEVDRTLDELANRGIDLDPATPGQHRHGDEIHPSDHVHPHVHSGIDEPPVIGIVGAGAVGTALGVALNRAGWQVGAVASRDPGRRERFRSLVPGARGFAEPTALLDEVELVVLAVPDDALAGLAGRLHLYSGQAMVHTSGALGAEVLEPAMAAGTQVGAFHPLVAFADVELAVAALNGATVAIEGDDQLAELLARMADAIGATPVRLAPGTKAAYHAAAVLAAGGFVALLDAIAELGSVAGLDEAGSLAIYGRLVEQTLANARALGISRALTGPMTRGDTGTLERHLATLRAHAPGVLPLYVAAAEREIALAERRGVLAPEAARTMRSSLAPPD
;
A
#
# COMPACT_ATOMS: atom_id res chain seq x y z
N MET A 1 59.07 -9.82 36.28
CA MET A 1 58.44 -11.12 36.52
C MET A 1 57.55 -11.03 37.72
N ARG A 2 56.27 -10.90 37.52
CA ARG A 2 55.23 -11.18 38.52
C ARG A 2 54.11 -11.92 37.80
N ALA A 3 53.82 -13.12 38.29
CA ALA A 3 52.86 -14.04 37.77
C ALA A 3 51.42 -13.56 38.03
N TRP A 4 50.56 -13.76 37.03
CA TRP A 4 49.12 -13.59 37.09
C TRP A 4 48.47 -14.86 37.61
N PRO A 5 47.52 -14.85 38.53
CA PRO A 5 46.79 -16.05 38.92
C PRO A 5 45.67 -16.36 37.91
N ALA A 6 45.59 -17.62 37.53
CA ALA A 6 44.51 -18.19 36.73
C ALA A 6 43.27 -18.42 37.61
N GLY A 7 42.15 -17.77 37.31
CA GLY A 7 40.81 -18.07 37.78
C GLY A 7 39.85 -17.89 36.62
N SER A 8 39.09 -18.92 36.24
CA SER A 8 38.25 -18.93 35.10
C SER A 8 36.91 -18.23 35.36
N PRO A 9 36.41 -17.35 34.46
CA PRO A 9 35.17 -16.59 34.65
C PRO A 9 33.89 -17.40 34.45
N ARG A 10 33.93 -18.71 34.28
CA ARG A 10 32.76 -19.54 33.95
C ARG A 10 31.98 -20.06 35.17
N GLU A 11 32.62 -20.25 36.29
CA GLU A 11 31.94 -20.79 37.48
C GLU A 11 31.20 -19.74 38.33
N GLU A 12 31.56 -18.46 38.23
CA GLU A 12 30.85 -17.40 38.94
C GLU A 12 29.52 -16.97 38.23
N GLY A 13 29.43 -17.10 36.93
CA GLY A 13 28.22 -16.78 36.14
C GLY A 13 27.07 -17.76 36.34
N GLU A 14 27.37 -19.06 36.43
CA GLU A 14 26.36 -20.10 36.66
C GLU A 14 25.78 -20.08 38.07
N ALA A 15 26.61 -19.75 39.06
CA ALA A 15 26.15 -19.63 40.45
C ALA A 15 25.31 -18.36 40.72
N GLU A 16 25.44 -17.31 39.91
CA GLU A 16 24.67 -16.08 40.04
C GLU A 16 23.31 -16.21 39.33
N VAL A 17 23.22 -16.92 38.21
CA VAL A 17 21.96 -17.25 37.50
C VAL A 17 21.11 -18.20 38.36
N ASP A 18 21.69 -19.19 39.00
CA ASP A 18 20.96 -20.13 39.86
C ASP A 18 20.39 -19.45 41.11
N ARG A 19 21.13 -18.48 41.72
CA ARG A 19 20.61 -17.68 42.84
C ARG A 19 19.46 -16.77 42.44
N THR A 20 19.47 -16.22 41.23
CA THR A 20 18.40 -15.35 40.72
C THR A 20 17.12 -16.12 40.44
N LEU A 21 17.22 -17.35 40.01
CA LEU A 21 16.06 -18.23 39.79
C LEU A 21 15.42 -18.70 41.09
N ASP A 22 16.24 -19.02 42.12
CA ASP A 22 15.73 -19.37 43.46
C ASP A 22 15.09 -18.17 44.19
N GLU A 23 15.56 -16.93 43.99
CA GLU A 23 14.95 -15.72 44.55
C GLU A 23 13.64 -15.37 43.85
N LEU A 24 13.46 -15.67 42.57
CA LEU A 24 12.21 -15.47 41.82
C LEU A 24 11.15 -16.51 42.23
N ALA A 25 11.53 -17.75 42.42
CA ALA A 25 10.65 -18.81 42.89
C ALA A 25 10.08 -18.53 44.27
N ASN A 26 10.89 -17.93 45.18
CA ASN A 26 10.45 -17.55 46.55
C ASN A 26 9.51 -16.32 46.56
N ARG A 27 9.31 -15.62 45.44
CA ARG A 27 8.37 -14.49 45.35
C ARG A 27 6.99 -14.89 44.79
N GLY A 28 6.70 -16.19 44.64
CA GLY A 28 5.41 -16.69 44.17
C GLY A 28 5.15 -16.40 42.67
N ILE A 29 6.18 -16.15 41.90
CA ILE A 29 6.13 -16.13 40.46
C ILE A 29 6.24 -17.58 40.03
N ASP A 30 5.12 -18.15 39.60
CA ASP A 30 5.03 -19.53 39.12
C ASP A 30 5.77 -19.63 37.77
N LEU A 31 7.05 -19.96 37.84
CA LEU A 31 7.88 -20.35 36.73
C LEU A 31 7.71 -21.86 36.56
N ASP A 32 6.47 -22.30 36.20
CA ASP A 32 6.26 -23.69 35.84
C ASP A 32 7.00 -23.96 34.51
N PRO A 33 8.12 -24.68 34.52
CA PRO A 33 8.76 -25.07 33.27
C PRO A 33 7.78 -25.96 32.54
N ALA A 34 7.32 -25.52 31.37
CA ALA A 34 6.47 -26.31 30.51
C ALA A 34 7.01 -27.76 30.48
N THR A 35 6.20 -28.71 30.89
CA THR A 35 6.56 -30.14 30.83
C THR A 35 7.10 -30.41 29.43
N PRO A 36 8.21 -31.14 29.25
CA PRO A 36 8.72 -31.48 27.92
C PRO A 36 7.58 -32.05 27.07
N GLY A 37 7.21 -31.34 26.00
CA GLY A 37 6.08 -31.72 25.17
C GLY A 37 4.87 -30.81 25.26
N GLN A 38 4.91 -29.68 25.95
CA GLN A 38 3.84 -28.67 26.02
C GLN A 38 4.40 -27.26 25.92
N HIS A 39 3.62 -26.33 25.36
CA HIS A 39 3.93 -24.89 25.34
C HIS A 39 2.66 -24.09 25.63
N ARG A 40 2.83 -22.86 26.12
CA ARG A 40 1.76 -21.99 26.61
C ARG A 40 1.47 -20.86 25.63
N HIS A 41 0.19 -20.67 25.28
CA HIS A 41 -0.31 -19.50 24.58
C HIS A 41 -1.30 -18.75 25.47
N GLY A 42 -0.91 -17.62 26.02
CA GLY A 42 -1.73 -16.91 27.00
C GLY A 42 -2.00 -17.78 28.22
N ASP A 43 -3.28 -18.04 28.55
CA ASP A 43 -3.70 -18.88 29.68
C ASP A 43 -3.95 -20.34 29.31
N GLU A 44 -3.79 -20.76 28.06
CA GLU A 44 -4.01 -22.13 27.60
C GLU A 44 -2.70 -22.88 27.33
N ILE A 45 -2.62 -24.14 27.80
CA ILE A 45 -1.49 -25.06 27.59
C ILE A 45 -1.88 -26.03 26.48
N HIS A 46 -1.04 -26.11 25.44
CA HIS A 46 -1.25 -26.99 24.28
C HIS A 46 -0.17 -28.09 24.20
N PRO A 47 -0.49 -29.30 23.66
CA PRO A 47 0.51 -30.33 23.38
C PRO A 47 1.53 -29.83 22.37
N SER A 48 2.79 -30.22 22.49
CA SER A 48 3.89 -29.80 21.62
C SER A 48 3.97 -30.51 20.26
N ASP A 49 3.11 -31.49 20.03
CA ASP A 49 2.87 -32.11 18.72
C ASP A 49 1.91 -31.29 17.83
N HIS A 50 1.45 -30.17 18.32
CA HIS A 50 0.80 -29.10 17.60
C HIS A 50 1.83 -28.49 16.65
N VAL A 51 1.84 -28.91 15.42
CA VAL A 51 2.72 -28.34 14.39
C VAL A 51 2.21 -26.92 14.11
N HIS A 52 2.85 -25.93 14.74
CA HIS A 52 2.68 -24.56 14.27
C HIS A 52 3.19 -24.53 12.84
N PRO A 53 2.50 -23.82 11.92
CA PRO A 53 2.98 -23.62 10.55
C PRO A 53 4.33 -22.85 10.47
N HIS A 54 5.01 -22.68 11.58
CA HIS A 54 6.28 -21.97 11.76
C HIS A 54 7.53 -22.81 11.51
N VAL A 55 7.38 -24.07 11.15
CA VAL A 55 8.52 -24.82 10.63
C VAL A 55 8.73 -24.31 9.21
N HIS A 56 9.75 -23.47 9.04
CA HIS A 56 10.23 -23.06 7.74
C HIS A 56 10.18 -24.23 6.76
N SER A 57 9.11 -24.30 6.00
CA SER A 57 9.13 -24.91 4.68
C SER A 57 10.32 -24.25 4.00
N GLY A 58 11.21 -25.01 3.40
CA GLY A 58 12.45 -24.48 2.85
C GLY A 58 12.19 -23.25 1.99
N ILE A 59 13.22 -22.49 1.69
CA ILE A 59 13.19 -21.21 0.93
C ILE A 59 12.29 -21.24 -0.34
N ASP A 60 11.86 -22.41 -0.76
CA ASP A 60 11.07 -22.66 -1.98
C ASP A 60 9.55 -22.81 -1.77
N GLU A 61 9.04 -23.02 -0.55
CA GLU A 61 7.59 -23.10 -0.32
C GLU A 61 7.01 -21.72 0.04
N PRO A 62 5.91 -21.29 -0.66
CA PRO A 62 5.21 -20.06 -0.31
C PRO A 62 4.62 -20.14 1.11
N PRO A 63 4.75 -19.08 1.94
CA PRO A 63 4.20 -19.06 3.28
C PRO A 63 2.67 -19.09 3.26
N VAL A 64 2.08 -19.60 4.34
CA VAL A 64 0.64 -19.46 4.58
C VAL A 64 0.31 -18.00 4.88
N ILE A 65 -0.60 -17.42 4.10
CA ILE A 65 -0.97 -16.00 4.16
C ILE A 65 -2.24 -15.81 4.99
N GLY A 66 -2.19 -14.84 5.91
CA GLY A 66 -3.35 -14.29 6.59
C GLY A 66 -3.63 -12.86 6.19
N ILE A 67 -4.89 -12.53 5.94
CA ILE A 67 -5.30 -11.17 5.56
C ILE A 67 -6.12 -10.54 6.68
N VAL A 68 -5.65 -9.43 7.22
CA VAL A 68 -6.38 -8.60 8.18
C VAL A 68 -7.03 -7.45 7.43
N GLY A 69 -8.36 -7.48 7.36
CA GLY A 69 -9.15 -6.52 6.60
C GLY A 69 -9.77 -7.14 5.33
N ALA A 70 -11.06 -7.54 5.42
CA ALA A 70 -11.85 -8.06 4.30
C ALA A 70 -12.54 -6.92 3.50
N GLY A 71 -11.82 -5.82 3.25
CA GLY A 71 -12.23 -4.72 2.36
C GLY A 71 -11.92 -5.04 0.90
N ALA A 72 -12.05 -4.04 0.02
CA ALA A 72 -11.79 -4.21 -1.42
C ALA A 72 -10.35 -4.68 -1.68
N VAL A 73 -9.35 -4.02 -1.06
CA VAL A 73 -7.92 -4.36 -1.21
C VAL A 73 -7.63 -5.77 -0.73
N GLY A 74 -7.98 -6.08 0.55
CA GLY A 74 -7.69 -7.39 1.14
C GLY A 74 -8.41 -8.52 0.41
N THR A 75 -9.66 -8.31 -0.03
CA THR A 75 -10.41 -9.33 -0.78
C THR A 75 -9.81 -9.55 -2.16
N ALA A 76 -9.49 -8.48 -2.90
CA ALA A 76 -8.88 -8.61 -4.23
C ALA A 76 -7.50 -9.30 -4.17
N LEU A 77 -6.65 -8.94 -3.20
CA LEU A 77 -5.37 -9.60 -2.98
C LEU A 77 -5.53 -11.07 -2.60
N GLY A 78 -6.44 -11.38 -1.66
CA GLY A 78 -6.72 -12.76 -1.27
C GLY A 78 -7.17 -13.62 -2.43
N VAL A 79 -8.06 -13.10 -3.28
CA VAL A 79 -8.54 -13.80 -4.48
C VAL A 79 -7.41 -13.99 -5.50
N ALA A 80 -6.63 -12.93 -5.79
CA ALA A 80 -5.56 -12.99 -6.76
C ALA A 80 -4.46 -13.99 -6.35
N LEU A 81 -4.02 -13.92 -5.10
CA LEU A 81 -3.00 -14.82 -4.54
C LEU A 81 -3.49 -16.27 -4.51
N ASN A 82 -4.73 -16.51 -4.08
CA ASN A 82 -5.31 -17.86 -4.08
C ASN A 82 -5.40 -18.43 -5.51
N ARG A 83 -5.85 -17.64 -6.48
CA ARG A 83 -5.87 -18.04 -7.90
C ARG A 83 -4.47 -18.32 -8.47
N ALA A 84 -3.46 -17.64 -7.96
CA ALA A 84 -2.06 -17.85 -8.32
C ALA A 84 -1.40 -19.05 -7.59
N GLY A 85 -2.17 -19.79 -6.79
CA GLY A 85 -1.70 -20.99 -6.08
C GLY A 85 -1.03 -20.73 -4.73
N TRP A 86 -1.08 -19.49 -4.21
CA TRP A 86 -0.62 -19.17 -2.86
C TRP A 86 -1.68 -19.55 -1.84
N GLN A 87 -1.24 -20.15 -0.73
CA GLN A 87 -2.15 -20.58 0.33
C GLN A 87 -2.60 -19.37 1.17
N VAL A 88 -3.81 -18.86 0.90
CA VAL A 88 -4.47 -17.87 1.75
C VAL A 88 -5.30 -18.62 2.80
N GLY A 89 -4.70 -18.89 3.96
CA GLY A 89 -5.25 -19.75 5.02
C GLY A 89 -6.25 -19.06 5.94
N ALA A 90 -6.16 -17.73 6.08
CA ALA A 90 -6.97 -17.02 7.06
C ALA A 90 -7.35 -15.59 6.63
N VAL A 91 -8.51 -15.13 7.15
CA VAL A 91 -8.95 -13.72 7.06
C VAL A 91 -9.50 -13.24 8.39
N ALA A 92 -9.10 -12.05 8.82
CA ALA A 92 -9.69 -11.40 9.98
C ALA A 92 -10.43 -10.11 9.58
N SER A 93 -11.66 -9.95 10.08
CA SER A 93 -12.44 -8.72 9.91
C SER A 93 -13.50 -8.65 11.00
N ARG A 94 -13.76 -7.48 11.57
CA ARG A 94 -14.84 -7.25 12.53
C ARG A 94 -16.23 -7.47 11.93
N ASP A 95 -16.39 -7.22 10.63
CA ASP A 95 -17.64 -7.38 9.89
C ASP A 95 -17.84 -8.85 9.48
N PRO A 96 -18.85 -9.56 10.00
CA PRO A 96 -19.11 -10.96 9.67
C PRO A 96 -19.52 -11.17 8.21
N GLY A 97 -20.25 -10.22 7.62
CA GLY A 97 -20.67 -10.32 6.22
C GLY A 97 -19.47 -10.23 5.25
N ARG A 98 -18.52 -9.34 5.53
CA ARG A 98 -17.28 -9.25 4.76
C ARG A 98 -16.40 -10.49 4.92
N ARG A 99 -16.33 -11.08 6.13
CA ARG A 99 -15.60 -12.33 6.35
C ARG A 99 -16.20 -13.47 5.52
N GLU A 100 -17.52 -13.61 5.54
CA GLU A 100 -18.18 -14.67 4.79
C GLU A 100 -18.05 -14.48 3.27
N ARG A 101 -18.21 -13.23 2.78
CA ARG A 101 -17.94 -12.92 1.38
C ARG A 101 -16.50 -13.26 0.99
N PHE A 102 -15.51 -12.91 1.81
CA PHE A 102 -14.11 -13.26 1.55
C PHE A 102 -13.96 -14.79 1.43
N ARG A 103 -14.48 -15.55 2.40
CA ARG A 103 -14.40 -17.02 2.41
C ARG A 103 -15.08 -17.69 1.22
N SER A 104 -16.18 -17.11 0.73
CA SER A 104 -16.83 -17.60 -0.48
C SER A 104 -15.99 -17.41 -1.75
N LEU A 105 -15.11 -16.40 -1.78
CA LEU A 105 -14.23 -16.08 -2.91
C LEU A 105 -12.84 -16.75 -2.79
N VAL A 106 -12.42 -17.08 -1.56
CA VAL A 106 -11.13 -17.71 -1.24
C VAL A 106 -11.39 -19.01 -0.49
N PRO A 107 -11.62 -20.13 -1.21
CA PRO A 107 -11.91 -21.42 -0.61
C PRO A 107 -10.78 -21.90 0.32
N GLY A 108 -11.14 -22.42 1.48
CA GLY A 108 -10.18 -22.90 2.48
C GLY A 108 -9.74 -21.85 3.52
N ALA A 109 -10.00 -20.56 3.30
CA ALA A 109 -9.67 -19.54 4.27
C ALA A 109 -10.55 -19.62 5.52
N ARG A 110 -9.93 -19.62 6.72
CA ARG A 110 -10.62 -19.52 8.00
C ARG A 110 -10.94 -18.08 8.33
N GLY A 111 -12.11 -17.83 8.94
CA GLY A 111 -12.56 -16.45 9.25
C GLY A 111 -12.48 -16.14 10.74
N PHE A 112 -11.81 -15.07 11.11
CA PHE A 112 -11.63 -14.61 12.49
C PHE A 112 -12.27 -13.23 12.71
N ALA A 113 -12.89 -13.01 13.88
CA ALA A 113 -13.37 -11.70 14.27
C ALA A 113 -12.22 -10.81 14.75
N GLU A 114 -11.29 -11.40 15.50
CA GLU A 114 -10.11 -10.75 16.06
C GLU A 114 -8.85 -11.15 15.30
N PRO A 115 -8.00 -10.18 14.93
CA PRO A 115 -6.80 -10.46 14.13
C PRO A 115 -5.71 -11.23 14.91
N THR A 116 -5.69 -11.17 16.25
CA THR A 116 -4.73 -11.94 17.07
C THR A 116 -4.89 -13.45 16.89
N ALA A 117 -6.12 -13.95 16.78
CA ALA A 117 -6.39 -15.37 16.57
C ALA A 117 -5.96 -15.88 15.19
N LEU A 118 -5.65 -14.97 14.24
CA LEU A 118 -5.14 -15.34 12.93
C LEU A 118 -3.64 -15.68 12.97
N LEU A 119 -2.88 -15.09 13.90
CA LEU A 119 -1.42 -15.25 13.95
C LEU A 119 -0.97 -16.71 14.09
N ASP A 120 -1.74 -17.53 14.81
CA ASP A 120 -1.44 -18.94 15.03
C ASP A 120 -1.62 -19.81 13.76
N GLU A 121 -2.21 -19.27 12.71
CA GLU A 121 -2.58 -19.99 11.50
C GLU A 121 -1.72 -19.65 10.29
N VAL A 122 -0.83 -18.64 10.39
CA VAL A 122 -0.19 -18.04 9.22
C VAL A 122 1.26 -17.65 9.47
N GLU A 123 2.03 -17.54 8.40
CA GLU A 123 3.44 -17.16 8.41
C GLU A 123 3.63 -15.72 7.88
N LEU A 124 2.78 -15.28 6.95
CA LEU A 124 2.77 -13.91 6.43
C LEU A 124 1.43 -13.23 6.71
N VAL A 125 1.46 -12.16 7.47
CA VAL A 125 0.28 -11.33 7.78
C VAL A 125 0.23 -10.12 6.86
N VAL A 126 -0.85 -9.97 6.09
CA VAL A 126 -1.10 -8.81 5.23
C VAL A 126 -2.17 -7.92 5.86
N LEU A 127 -1.79 -6.72 6.30
CA LEU A 127 -2.71 -5.72 6.85
C LEU A 127 -3.31 -4.87 5.72
N ALA A 128 -4.55 -5.16 5.34
CA ALA A 128 -5.34 -4.41 4.36
C ALA A 128 -6.45 -3.60 5.06
N VAL A 129 -6.03 -2.70 5.94
CA VAL A 129 -6.88 -1.85 6.78
C VAL A 129 -6.58 -0.37 6.50
N PRO A 130 -7.45 0.58 6.92
CA PRO A 130 -7.15 2.01 6.84
C PRO A 130 -5.83 2.37 7.55
N ASP A 131 -5.13 3.36 7.02
CA ASP A 131 -3.80 3.77 7.48
C ASP A 131 -3.77 4.16 8.96
N ASP A 132 -4.82 4.81 9.45
CA ASP A 132 -4.99 5.21 10.86
C ASP A 132 -5.11 4.03 11.84
N ALA A 133 -5.47 2.84 11.34
CA ALA A 133 -5.56 1.64 12.15
C ALA A 133 -4.22 0.87 12.27
N LEU A 134 -3.25 1.12 11.39
CA LEU A 134 -2.02 0.32 11.28
C LEU A 134 -1.18 0.33 12.56
N ALA A 135 -0.85 1.52 13.07
CA ALA A 135 -0.03 1.64 14.28
C ALA A 135 -0.69 0.98 15.50
N GLY A 136 -2.03 1.14 15.64
CA GLY A 136 -2.79 0.52 16.73
C GLY A 136 -2.88 -1.00 16.61
N LEU A 137 -2.86 -1.54 15.39
CA LEU A 137 -2.80 -2.99 15.16
C LEU A 137 -1.39 -3.51 15.44
N ALA A 138 -0.35 -2.87 14.92
CA ALA A 138 1.04 -3.25 15.15
C ALA A 138 1.37 -3.34 16.65
N GLY A 139 0.86 -2.41 17.47
CA GLY A 139 1.06 -2.44 18.92
C GLY A 139 0.30 -3.56 19.65
N ARG A 140 -0.60 -4.28 19.00
CA ARG A 140 -1.39 -5.39 19.60
C ARG A 140 -1.07 -6.76 18.99
N LEU A 141 -0.51 -6.79 17.80
CA LEU A 141 -0.17 -8.02 17.09
C LEU A 141 1.31 -8.33 17.32
N HIS A 142 1.57 -9.26 18.21
CA HIS A 142 2.95 -9.69 18.50
C HIS A 142 3.28 -10.90 17.64
N LEU A 143 4.23 -10.70 16.72
CA LEU A 143 4.68 -11.74 15.82
C LEU A 143 5.54 -12.79 16.56
N TYR A 144 5.43 -14.03 16.13
CA TYR A 144 6.32 -15.11 16.54
C TYR A 144 7.55 -15.19 15.63
N SER A 145 8.64 -15.77 16.12
CA SER A 145 9.83 -16.00 15.30
C SER A 145 9.50 -16.74 14.00
N GLY A 146 10.01 -16.25 12.89
CA GLY A 146 9.75 -16.79 11.56
C GLY A 146 8.55 -16.17 10.85
N GLN A 147 7.73 -15.36 11.52
CA GLN A 147 6.64 -14.65 10.87
C GLN A 147 7.09 -13.33 10.25
N ALA A 148 6.35 -12.92 9.21
CA ALA A 148 6.45 -11.60 8.63
C ALA A 148 5.09 -10.88 8.63
N MET A 149 5.11 -9.55 8.72
CA MET A 149 3.93 -8.70 8.61
C MET A 149 4.18 -7.60 7.59
N VAL A 150 3.22 -7.42 6.69
CA VAL A 150 3.25 -6.34 5.71
C VAL A 150 1.93 -5.57 5.71
N HIS A 151 1.97 -4.30 5.35
CA HIS A 151 0.76 -3.51 5.15
C HIS A 151 0.60 -3.09 3.69
N THR A 152 -0.63 -2.74 3.29
CA THR A 152 -0.96 -2.31 1.93
C THR A 152 -1.06 -0.79 1.77
N SER A 153 -0.72 0.01 2.80
CA SER A 153 -0.71 1.47 2.70
C SER A 153 0.26 1.96 1.62
N GLY A 154 -0.19 2.90 0.82
CA GLY A 154 0.65 3.60 -0.17
C GLY A 154 1.44 4.76 0.44
N ALA A 155 0.97 5.33 1.56
CA ALA A 155 1.53 6.53 2.16
C ALA A 155 2.54 6.26 3.28
N LEU A 156 2.30 5.21 4.09
CA LEU A 156 3.12 4.85 5.25
C LEU A 156 4.23 3.88 4.85
N GLY A 157 5.40 4.02 5.44
CA GLY A 157 6.51 3.09 5.29
C GLY A 157 6.39 1.88 6.24
N ALA A 158 7.28 0.90 6.08
CA ALA A 158 7.29 -0.33 6.87
C ALA A 158 7.49 -0.08 8.38
N GLU A 159 8.10 1.05 8.75
CA GLU A 159 8.37 1.44 10.14
C GLU A 159 7.12 1.52 11.03
N VAL A 160 5.94 1.73 10.44
CA VAL A 160 4.68 1.74 11.20
C VAL A 160 4.39 0.39 11.87
N LEU A 161 4.99 -0.69 11.38
CA LEU A 161 4.85 -2.05 11.90
C LEU A 161 5.93 -2.47 12.90
N GLU A 162 6.97 -1.65 13.14
CA GLU A 162 8.04 -1.97 14.09
C GLU A 162 7.54 -2.39 15.50
N PRO A 163 6.44 -1.83 16.04
CA PRO A 163 5.91 -2.28 17.32
C PRO A 163 5.45 -3.74 17.37
N ALA A 164 5.21 -4.37 16.21
CA ALA A 164 4.85 -5.80 16.14
C ALA A 164 6.07 -6.74 16.10
N MET A 165 7.28 -6.18 15.91
CA MET A 165 8.49 -6.98 15.73
C MET A 165 8.91 -7.69 17.00
N ALA A 166 9.41 -8.92 16.84
CA ALA A 166 10.14 -9.71 17.81
C ALA A 166 11.42 -10.26 17.18
N ALA A 167 12.28 -10.91 17.96
CA ALA A 167 13.47 -11.54 17.40
C ALA A 167 13.12 -12.58 16.33
N GLY A 168 13.74 -12.46 15.17
CA GLY A 168 13.50 -13.37 14.04
C GLY A 168 12.19 -13.14 13.28
N THR A 169 11.59 -11.93 13.39
CA THR A 169 10.43 -11.50 12.60
C THR A 169 10.80 -10.40 11.62
N GLN A 170 9.97 -10.20 10.58
CA GLN A 170 10.20 -9.23 9.53
C GLN A 170 8.97 -8.34 9.35
N VAL A 171 9.18 -7.07 9.00
CA VAL A 171 8.10 -6.15 8.65
C VAL A 171 8.36 -5.48 7.32
N GLY A 172 7.28 -5.16 6.59
CA GLY A 172 7.40 -4.59 5.27
C GLY A 172 6.11 -3.94 4.77
N ALA A 173 6.11 -3.59 3.49
CA ALA A 173 4.94 -3.09 2.80
C ALA A 173 4.78 -3.76 1.42
N PHE A 174 3.53 -3.95 1.03
CA PHE A 174 3.12 -4.51 -0.25
C PHE A 174 1.95 -3.69 -0.80
N HIS A 175 2.24 -2.65 -1.56
CA HIS A 175 1.25 -1.68 -2.03
C HIS A 175 0.98 -1.84 -3.53
N PRO A 176 -0.13 -2.50 -3.93
CA PRO A 176 -0.54 -2.57 -5.33
C PRO A 176 -1.04 -1.21 -5.84
N LEU A 177 -0.52 -0.77 -6.97
CA LEU A 177 -0.95 0.46 -7.65
C LEU A 177 -2.18 0.18 -8.52
N VAL A 178 -3.32 -0.02 -7.87
CA VAL A 178 -4.60 -0.37 -8.47
C VAL A 178 -5.73 0.45 -7.84
N ALA A 179 -6.71 0.86 -8.63
CA ALA A 179 -7.93 1.48 -8.14
C ALA A 179 -8.93 0.38 -7.71
N PHE A 180 -9.13 0.21 -6.41
CA PHE A 180 -9.96 -0.85 -5.82
C PHE A 180 -11.44 -0.42 -5.70
N ALA A 181 -12.07 -0.02 -6.80
CA ALA A 181 -13.48 0.38 -6.82
C ALA A 181 -14.43 -0.82 -6.77
N ASP A 182 -14.05 -1.93 -7.42
CA ASP A 182 -14.76 -3.20 -7.43
C ASP A 182 -13.76 -4.36 -7.33
N VAL A 183 -14.13 -5.46 -6.67
CA VAL A 183 -13.20 -6.57 -6.39
C VAL A 183 -12.79 -7.31 -7.66
N GLU A 184 -13.73 -7.63 -8.54
CA GLU A 184 -13.42 -8.41 -9.76
C GLU A 184 -12.60 -7.57 -10.75
N LEU A 185 -12.95 -6.29 -10.90
CA LEU A 185 -12.17 -5.36 -11.72
C LEU A 185 -10.76 -5.17 -11.15
N ALA A 186 -10.63 -5.07 -9.81
CA ALA A 186 -9.34 -4.95 -9.15
C ALA A 186 -8.48 -6.20 -9.33
N VAL A 187 -9.05 -7.41 -9.19
CA VAL A 187 -8.34 -8.68 -9.44
C VAL A 187 -7.81 -8.73 -10.87
N ALA A 188 -8.62 -8.34 -11.85
CA ALA A 188 -8.17 -8.29 -13.24
C ALA A 188 -7.07 -7.24 -13.46
N ALA A 189 -7.17 -6.07 -12.80
CA ALA A 189 -6.23 -4.98 -12.92
C ALA A 189 -4.88 -5.23 -12.20
N LEU A 190 -4.82 -6.17 -11.24
CA LEU A 190 -3.56 -6.58 -10.61
C LEU A 190 -2.59 -7.17 -11.64
N ASN A 191 -3.10 -7.90 -12.63
CA ASN A 191 -2.28 -8.35 -13.75
C ASN A 191 -1.81 -7.16 -14.60
N GLY A 192 -0.50 -6.95 -14.66
CA GLY A 192 0.14 -5.81 -15.32
C GLY A 192 0.26 -4.55 -14.45
N ALA A 193 -0.23 -4.57 -13.21
CA ALA A 193 -0.05 -3.47 -12.27
C ALA A 193 1.40 -3.41 -11.74
N THR A 194 1.74 -2.30 -11.09
CA THR A 194 2.96 -2.18 -10.29
C THR A 194 2.62 -2.43 -8.82
N VAL A 195 3.51 -3.13 -8.11
CA VAL A 195 3.44 -3.28 -6.66
C VAL A 195 4.69 -2.67 -6.03
N ALA A 196 4.51 -1.64 -5.21
CA ALA A 196 5.60 -1.10 -4.41
C ALA A 196 5.84 -1.99 -3.19
N ILE A 197 7.11 -2.40 -3.00
CA ILE A 197 7.53 -3.29 -1.90
C ILE A 197 8.57 -2.61 -1.02
N GLU A 198 8.50 -2.88 0.28
CA GLU A 198 9.48 -2.51 1.31
C GLU A 198 9.70 -3.69 2.25
N GLY A 199 10.90 -3.80 2.79
CA GLY A 199 11.34 -4.86 3.70
C GLY A 199 12.84 -5.05 3.61
N ASP A 200 13.41 -5.90 4.46
CA ASP A 200 14.77 -6.39 4.28
C ASP A 200 14.90 -7.21 2.98
N ASP A 201 16.10 -7.66 2.65
CA ASP A 201 16.33 -8.32 1.37
C ASP A 201 15.56 -9.64 1.23
N GLN A 202 15.47 -10.43 2.30
CA GLN A 202 14.76 -11.72 2.29
C GLN A 202 13.24 -11.52 2.11
N LEU A 203 12.65 -10.60 2.87
CA LEU A 203 11.23 -10.28 2.74
C LEU A 203 10.93 -9.65 1.38
N ALA A 204 11.78 -8.75 0.89
CA ALA A 204 11.61 -8.12 -0.41
C ALA A 204 11.62 -9.14 -1.57
N GLU A 205 12.47 -10.18 -1.51
CA GLU A 205 12.47 -11.28 -2.47
C GLU A 205 11.15 -12.08 -2.43
N LEU A 206 10.64 -12.37 -1.23
CA LEU A 206 9.36 -13.03 -1.05
C LEU A 206 8.21 -12.20 -1.64
N LEU A 207 8.18 -10.90 -1.32
CA LEU A 207 7.15 -9.97 -1.82
C LEU A 207 7.23 -9.78 -3.34
N ALA A 208 8.44 -9.80 -3.92
CA ALA A 208 8.61 -9.77 -5.36
C ALA A 208 8.01 -11.02 -6.02
N ARG A 209 8.31 -12.22 -5.51
CA ARG A 209 7.68 -13.47 -6.01
C ARG A 209 6.15 -13.44 -5.88
N MET A 210 5.65 -12.87 -4.79
CA MET A 210 4.21 -12.72 -4.56
C MET A 210 3.57 -11.76 -5.59
N ALA A 211 4.25 -10.66 -5.94
CA ALA A 211 3.80 -9.73 -6.98
C ALA A 211 3.84 -10.38 -8.38
N ASP A 212 4.94 -11.05 -8.73
CA ASP A 212 5.08 -11.76 -10.01
C ASP A 212 4.00 -12.83 -10.19
N ALA A 213 3.67 -13.57 -9.12
CA ALA A 213 2.66 -14.62 -9.16
C ALA A 213 1.26 -14.11 -9.53
N ILE A 214 0.90 -12.89 -9.15
CA ILE A 214 -0.37 -12.24 -9.54
C ILE A 214 -0.26 -11.45 -10.85
N GLY A 215 0.85 -11.60 -11.57
CA GLY A 215 1.10 -10.91 -12.84
C GLY A 215 1.47 -9.44 -12.71
N ALA A 216 1.82 -8.97 -11.52
CA ALA A 216 2.22 -7.58 -11.26
C ALA A 216 3.75 -7.43 -11.33
N THR A 217 4.21 -6.20 -11.53
CA THR A 217 5.64 -5.87 -11.55
C THR A 217 6.05 -5.29 -10.19
N PRO A 218 6.94 -5.95 -9.42
CA PRO A 218 7.44 -5.42 -8.16
C PRO A 218 8.40 -4.24 -8.39
N VAL A 219 8.29 -3.21 -7.55
CA VAL A 219 9.21 -2.07 -7.52
C VAL A 219 9.62 -1.78 -6.08
N ARG A 220 10.91 -1.87 -5.79
CA ARG A 220 11.46 -1.48 -4.48
C ARG A 220 11.65 0.03 -4.44
N LEU A 221 10.97 0.70 -3.53
CA LEU A 221 11.10 2.15 -3.35
C LEU A 221 12.33 2.48 -2.49
N ALA A 222 12.96 3.62 -2.79
CA ALA A 222 14.00 4.15 -1.92
C ALA A 222 13.38 4.64 -0.59
N PRO A 223 14.08 4.49 0.55
CA PRO A 223 13.59 4.96 1.84
C PRO A 223 13.14 6.42 1.80
N GLY A 224 12.02 6.75 2.43
CA GLY A 224 11.48 8.10 2.53
C GLY A 224 10.78 8.64 1.26
N THR A 225 10.69 7.86 0.17
CA THR A 225 10.06 8.32 -1.08
C THR A 225 8.58 7.96 -1.20
N LYS A 226 8.05 7.14 -0.30
CA LYS A 226 6.71 6.57 -0.41
C LYS A 226 5.58 7.60 -0.44
N ALA A 227 5.69 8.68 0.36
CA ALA A 227 4.70 9.76 0.35
C ALA A 227 4.60 10.45 -1.02
N ALA A 228 5.74 10.72 -1.68
CA ALA A 228 5.74 11.30 -3.02
C ALA A 228 5.21 10.31 -4.07
N TYR A 229 5.60 9.04 -3.98
CA TYR A 229 5.06 7.97 -4.82
C TYR A 229 3.54 7.87 -4.69
N HIS A 230 3.01 7.84 -3.46
CA HIS A 230 1.57 7.75 -3.23
C HIS A 230 0.82 9.02 -3.66
N ALA A 231 1.38 10.21 -3.47
CA ALA A 231 0.78 11.44 -3.98
C ALA A 231 0.63 11.42 -5.51
N ALA A 232 1.62 10.86 -6.24
CA ALA A 232 1.52 10.66 -7.68
C ALA A 232 0.42 9.64 -8.03
N ALA A 233 0.28 8.55 -7.25
CA ALA A 233 -0.78 7.57 -7.42
C ALA A 233 -2.18 8.18 -7.20
N VAL A 234 -2.34 9.02 -6.17
CA VAL A 234 -3.59 9.75 -5.90
C VAL A 234 -3.95 10.68 -7.05
N LEU A 235 -2.96 11.39 -7.62
CA LEU A 235 -3.21 12.23 -8.81
C LEU A 235 -3.59 11.39 -10.03
N ALA A 236 -2.96 10.21 -10.22
CA ALA A 236 -3.25 9.35 -11.36
C ALA A 236 -4.59 8.60 -11.26
N ALA A 237 -5.14 8.44 -10.06
CA ALA A 237 -6.43 7.79 -9.81
C ALA A 237 -7.53 8.80 -9.44
N GLY A 238 -7.65 9.14 -8.16
CA GLY A 238 -8.69 10.07 -7.68
C GLY A 238 -8.62 11.46 -8.32
N GLY A 239 -7.41 11.99 -8.51
CA GLY A 239 -7.20 13.27 -9.20
C GLY A 239 -7.65 13.22 -10.67
N PHE A 240 -7.44 12.08 -11.33
CA PHE A 240 -7.92 11.89 -12.70
C PHE A 240 -9.45 11.77 -12.76
N VAL A 241 -10.09 11.09 -11.80
CA VAL A 241 -11.57 11.07 -11.70
C VAL A 241 -12.13 12.48 -11.48
N ALA A 242 -11.51 13.30 -10.63
CA ALA A 242 -11.90 14.69 -10.44
C ALA A 242 -11.74 15.53 -11.73
N LEU A 243 -10.73 15.24 -12.56
CA LEU A 243 -10.59 15.86 -13.87
C LEU A 243 -11.73 15.44 -14.83
N LEU A 244 -12.11 14.15 -14.83
CA LEU A 244 -13.23 13.66 -15.64
C LEU A 244 -14.57 14.28 -15.20
N ASP A 245 -14.79 14.46 -13.92
CA ASP A 245 -15.96 15.16 -13.35
C ASP A 245 -16.02 16.60 -13.85
N ALA A 246 -14.92 17.35 -13.78
CA ALA A 246 -14.83 18.71 -14.31
C ALA A 246 -15.06 18.78 -15.83
N ILE A 247 -14.57 17.79 -16.58
CA ILE A 247 -14.85 17.68 -18.02
C ILE A 247 -16.35 17.43 -18.28
N ALA A 248 -16.99 16.58 -17.49
CA ALA A 248 -18.42 16.30 -17.61
C ALA A 248 -19.28 17.54 -17.24
N GLU A 249 -18.91 18.30 -16.20
CA GLU A 249 -19.55 19.57 -15.85
C GLU A 249 -19.48 20.57 -17.00
N LEU A 250 -18.32 20.75 -17.62
CA LEU A 250 -18.17 21.58 -18.82
C LEU A 250 -18.92 21.03 -20.03
N GLY A 251 -18.96 19.70 -20.19
CA GLY A 251 -19.77 19.04 -21.22
C GLY A 251 -21.25 19.36 -21.09
N SER A 252 -21.77 19.48 -19.86
CA SER A 252 -23.16 19.84 -19.61
C SER A 252 -23.50 21.27 -20.07
N VAL A 253 -22.56 22.19 -19.98
CA VAL A 253 -22.71 23.54 -20.56
C VAL A 253 -22.85 23.48 -22.10
N ALA A 254 -22.23 22.48 -22.73
CA ALA A 254 -22.36 22.22 -24.16
C ALA A 254 -23.57 21.34 -24.53
N GLY A 255 -24.43 20.98 -23.56
CA GLY A 255 -25.64 20.17 -23.77
C GLY A 255 -25.40 18.65 -23.78
N LEU A 256 -24.25 18.18 -23.24
CA LEU A 256 -23.95 16.76 -23.10
C LEU A 256 -24.34 16.27 -21.68
N ASP A 257 -24.78 15.03 -21.59
CA ASP A 257 -24.83 14.35 -20.29
C ASP A 257 -23.46 13.74 -19.93
N GLU A 258 -23.34 13.12 -18.76
CA GLU A 258 -22.11 12.50 -18.29
C GLU A 258 -21.62 11.41 -19.27
N ALA A 259 -22.53 10.53 -19.71
CA ALA A 259 -22.19 9.46 -20.65
C ALA A 259 -21.71 9.99 -22.02
N GLY A 260 -22.37 11.04 -22.53
CA GLY A 260 -21.98 11.75 -23.74
C GLY A 260 -20.62 12.43 -23.61
N SER A 261 -20.37 13.07 -22.49
CA SER A 261 -19.07 13.69 -22.16
C SER A 261 -17.95 12.64 -22.14
N LEU A 262 -18.16 11.53 -21.44
CA LEU A 262 -17.17 10.42 -21.42
C LEU A 262 -16.95 9.80 -22.79
N ALA A 263 -17.99 9.63 -23.60
CA ALA A 263 -17.85 9.07 -24.95
C ALA A 263 -17.03 9.99 -25.87
N ILE A 264 -17.20 11.29 -25.77
CA ILE A 264 -16.51 12.27 -26.63
C ILE A 264 -15.10 12.53 -26.12
N TYR A 265 -14.96 12.93 -24.85
CA TYR A 265 -13.66 13.37 -24.31
C TYR A 265 -12.78 12.20 -23.87
N GLY A 266 -13.34 11.02 -23.56
CA GLY A 266 -12.59 9.82 -23.21
C GLY A 266 -11.61 9.42 -24.32
N ARG A 267 -12.05 9.46 -25.60
CA ARG A 267 -11.17 9.19 -26.74
C ARG A 267 -10.01 10.17 -26.85
N LEU A 268 -10.24 11.46 -26.53
CA LEU A 268 -9.18 12.46 -26.53
C LEU A 268 -8.19 12.23 -25.38
N VAL A 269 -8.67 11.81 -24.19
CA VAL A 269 -7.83 11.43 -23.05
C VAL A 269 -6.93 10.24 -23.40
N GLU A 270 -7.51 9.17 -23.97
CA GLU A 270 -6.77 7.98 -24.42
C GLU A 270 -5.68 8.35 -25.42
N GLN A 271 -6.00 9.17 -26.42
CA GLN A 271 -5.04 9.65 -27.41
C GLN A 271 -3.93 10.49 -26.78
N THR A 272 -4.28 11.38 -25.83
CA THR A 272 -3.31 12.23 -25.13
C THR A 272 -2.33 11.37 -24.34
N LEU A 273 -2.82 10.34 -23.64
CA LEU A 273 -1.97 9.40 -22.90
C LEU A 273 -1.06 8.61 -23.86
N ALA A 274 -1.59 8.13 -25.00
CA ALA A 274 -0.79 7.45 -26.00
C ALA A 274 0.31 8.36 -26.57
N ASN A 275 -0.01 9.63 -26.86
CA ASN A 275 0.98 10.63 -27.30
C ASN A 275 2.06 10.87 -26.23
N ALA A 276 1.68 10.97 -24.94
CA ALA A 276 2.62 11.14 -23.86
C ALA A 276 3.59 9.96 -23.71
N ARG A 277 3.09 8.73 -23.90
CA ARG A 277 3.92 7.51 -23.92
C ARG A 277 4.89 7.48 -25.10
N ALA A 278 4.42 7.85 -26.28
CA ALA A 278 5.21 7.78 -27.51
C ALA A 278 6.23 8.92 -27.65
N LEU A 279 5.87 10.13 -27.24
CA LEU A 279 6.64 11.35 -27.47
C LEU A 279 7.31 11.93 -26.22
N GLY A 280 6.90 11.48 -25.04
CA GLY A 280 7.20 12.11 -23.75
C GLY A 280 6.23 13.25 -23.42
N ILE A 281 6.03 13.52 -22.13
CA ILE A 281 5.03 14.47 -21.58
C ILE A 281 5.17 15.85 -22.23
N SER A 282 6.38 16.40 -22.31
CA SER A 282 6.61 17.75 -22.84
C SER A 282 6.17 17.89 -24.28
N ARG A 283 6.46 16.89 -25.15
CA ARG A 283 6.14 16.92 -26.58
C ARG A 283 4.69 16.55 -26.88
N ALA A 284 4.02 15.88 -25.97
CA ALA A 284 2.60 15.55 -26.09
C ALA A 284 1.69 16.76 -25.86
N LEU A 285 2.17 17.80 -25.17
CA LEU A 285 1.41 19.02 -24.94
C LEU A 285 1.16 19.76 -26.26
N THR A 286 -0.10 20.05 -26.53
CA THR A 286 -0.64 20.82 -27.67
C THR A 286 -1.65 21.83 -27.14
N GLY A 287 -2.23 22.63 -28.02
CA GLY A 287 -3.33 23.53 -27.64
C GLY A 287 -2.93 25.01 -27.51
N PRO A 288 -3.81 25.85 -26.95
CA PRO A 288 -3.64 27.32 -26.96
C PRO A 288 -2.42 27.77 -26.17
N MET A 289 -2.06 27.08 -25.05
CA MET A 289 -0.93 27.46 -24.19
C MET A 289 0.41 27.33 -24.93
N THR A 290 0.57 26.36 -25.83
CA THR A 290 1.81 26.20 -26.60
C THR A 290 1.99 27.26 -27.68
N ARG A 291 0.90 27.90 -28.11
CA ARG A 291 0.89 28.92 -29.16
C ARG A 291 0.80 30.35 -28.63
N GLY A 292 0.65 30.54 -27.32
CA GLY A 292 0.44 31.86 -26.73
C GLY A 292 -0.93 32.46 -27.08
N ASP A 293 -1.97 31.63 -27.33
CA ASP A 293 -3.30 32.09 -27.76
C ASP A 293 -4.11 32.60 -26.55
N THR A 294 -3.78 33.82 -26.13
CA THR A 294 -4.43 34.51 -25.00
C THR A 294 -5.91 34.73 -25.25
N GLY A 295 -6.33 35.02 -26.51
CA GLY A 295 -7.73 35.25 -26.81
C GLY A 295 -8.60 34.00 -26.61
N THR A 296 -8.09 32.82 -26.89
CA THR A 296 -8.80 31.56 -26.57
C THR A 296 -8.83 31.32 -25.08
N LEU A 297 -7.75 31.58 -24.35
CA LEU A 297 -7.70 31.47 -22.90
C LEU A 297 -8.77 32.36 -22.22
N GLU A 298 -8.85 33.62 -22.64
CA GLU A 298 -9.85 34.58 -22.08
C GLU A 298 -11.30 34.14 -22.35
N ARG A 299 -11.61 33.60 -23.53
CA ARG A 299 -12.94 33.03 -23.81
C ARG A 299 -13.25 31.85 -22.88
N HIS A 300 -12.29 30.96 -22.64
CA HIS A 300 -12.47 29.85 -21.72
C HIS A 300 -12.73 30.37 -20.31
N LEU A 301 -11.93 31.31 -19.80
CA LEU A 301 -12.10 31.88 -18.46
C LEU A 301 -13.47 32.60 -18.30
N ALA A 302 -13.92 33.34 -19.31
CA ALA A 302 -15.23 33.96 -19.30
C ALA A 302 -16.38 32.94 -19.19
N THR A 303 -16.28 31.83 -19.98
CA THR A 303 -17.24 30.74 -19.95
C THR A 303 -17.26 30.05 -18.57
N LEU A 304 -16.06 29.72 -18.03
CA LEU A 304 -15.91 29.08 -16.72
C LEU A 304 -16.52 29.94 -15.60
N ARG A 305 -16.23 31.24 -15.59
CA ARG A 305 -16.78 32.16 -14.60
C ARG A 305 -18.30 32.25 -14.67
N ALA A 306 -18.88 32.21 -15.86
CA ALA A 306 -20.31 32.35 -16.07
C ALA A 306 -21.10 31.06 -15.82
N HIS A 307 -20.55 29.89 -16.16
CA HIS A 307 -21.34 28.67 -16.27
C HIS A 307 -20.80 27.48 -15.45
N ALA A 308 -19.51 27.50 -15.06
CA ALA A 308 -18.87 26.42 -14.29
C ALA A 308 -17.79 26.98 -13.32
N PRO A 309 -18.19 27.87 -12.39
CA PRO A 309 -17.24 28.51 -11.48
C PRO A 309 -16.51 27.52 -10.57
N GLY A 310 -17.10 26.35 -10.28
CA GLY A 310 -16.49 25.27 -9.51
C GLY A 310 -15.27 24.64 -10.20
N VAL A 311 -15.25 24.64 -11.53
CA VAL A 311 -14.13 24.08 -12.34
C VAL A 311 -12.99 25.07 -12.51
N LEU A 312 -13.26 26.39 -12.36
CA LEU A 312 -12.26 27.42 -12.63
C LEU A 312 -10.93 27.24 -11.89
N PRO A 313 -10.88 26.90 -10.58
CA PRO A 313 -9.61 26.70 -9.88
C PRO A 313 -8.76 25.57 -10.50
N LEU A 314 -9.39 24.46 -10.86
CA LEU A 314 -8.71 23.31 -11.49
C LEU A 314 -8.18 23.69 -12.87
N TYR A 315 -8.99 24.40 -13.68
CA TYR A 315 -8.57 24.87 -14.99
C TYR A 315 -7.37 25.81 -14.91
N VAL A 316 -7.39 26.78 -13.99
CA VAL A 316 -6.28 27.72 -13.77
C VAL A 316 -5.00 26.98 -13.37
N ALA A 317 -5.09 26.03 -12.43
CA ALA A 317 -3.94 25.24 -12.01
C ALA A 317 -3.36 24.40 -13.16
N ALA A 318 -4.20 23.81 -13.99
CA ALA A 318 -3.78 23.07 -15.17
C ALA A 318 -3.11 24.00 -16.21
N ALA A 319 -3.72 25.13 -16.52
CA ALA A 319 -3.20 26.11 -17.46
C ALA A 319 -1.79 26.63 -17.05
N GLU A 320 -1.59 26.92 -15.76
CA GLU A 320 -0.27 27.28 -15.23
C GLU A 320 0.79 26.18 -15.47
N ARG A 321 0.42 24.92 -15.25
CA ARG A 321 1.32 23.78 -15.52
C ARG A 321 1.63 23.66 -17.01
N GLU A 322 0.64 23.87 -17.89
CA GLU A 322 0.82 23.84 -19.35
C GLU A 322 1.73 24.98 -19.82
N ILE A 323 1.52 26.23 -19.33
CA ILE A 323 2.38 27.38 -19.62
C ILE A 323 3.82 27.08 -19.21
N ALA A 324 4.04 26.62 -17.97
CA ALA A 324 5.38 26.30 -17.49
C ALA A 324 6.04 25.18 -18.31
N LEU A 325 5.26 24.18 -18.79
CA LEU A 325 5.76 23.11 -19.65
C LEU A 325 6.13 23.63 -21.03
N ALA A 326 5.32 24.52 -21.62
CA ALA A 326 5.57 25.15 -22.93
C ALA A 326 6.82 26.05 -22.90
N GLU A 327 7.04 26.80 -21.81
CA GLU A 327 8.26 27.61 -21.58
C GLU A 327 9.50 26.71 -21.49
N ARG A 328 9.48 25.65 -20.65
CA ARG A 328 10.61 24.71 -20.53
C ARG A 328 10.95 24.04 -21.87
N ARG A 329 9.96 23.84 -22.72
CA ARG A 329 10.13 23.30 -24.07
C ARG A 329 10.68 24.33 -25.06
N GLY A 330 10.66 25.64 -24.74
CA GLY A 330 11.10 26.72 -25.62
C GLY A 330 10.15 27.06 -26.76
N VAL A 331 8.84 26.63 -26.68
CA VAL A 331 7.83 26.90 -27.72
C VAL A 331 6.95 28.08 -27.39
N LEU A 332 6.94 28.54 -26.14
CA LEU A 332 6.21 29.73 -25.68
C LEU A 332 7.20 30.84 -25.31
N ALA A 333 7.08 32.01 -25.94
CA ALA A 333 7.89 33.15 -25.61
C ALA A 333 7.59 33.64 -24.18
N PRO A 334 8.61 34.10 -23.40
CA PRO A 334 8.43 34.59 -22.03
C PRO A 334 7.41 35.70 -21.88
N GLU A 335 7.29 36.59 -22.88
CA GLU A 335 6.32 37.67 -22.88
C GLU A 335 4.87 37.13 -23.01
N ALA A 336 4.62 36.21 -23.94
CA ALA A 336 3.34 35.54 -24.08
C ALA A 336 2.95 34.78 -22.82
N ALA A 337 3.90 34.10 -22.19
CA ALA A 337 3.69 33.41 -20.92
C ALA A 337 3.26 34.36 -19.80
N ARG A 338 3.90 35.53 -19.69
CA ARG A 338 3.52 36.56 -18.70
C ARG A 338 2.13 37.10 -18.95
N THR A 339 1.77 37.38 -20.22
CA THR A 339 0.40 37.84 -20.58
C THR A 339 -0.65 36.80 -20.21
N MET A 340 -0.41 35.54 -20.54
CA MET A 340 -1.34 34.45 -20.18
C MET A 340 -1.52 34.31 -18.67
N ARG A 341 -0.42 34.38 -17.89
CA ARG A 341 -0.49 34.34 -16.41
C ARG A 341 -1.30 35.52 -15.84
N SER A 342 -1.14 36.72 -16.44
CA SER A 342 -1.95 37.88 -16.04
C SER A 342 -3.44 37.63 -16.27
N SER A 343 -3.86 36.96 -17.36
CA SER A 343 -5.26 36.61 -17.60
C SER A 343 -5.78 35.52 -16.63
N LEU A 344 -4.90 34.65 -16.11
CA LEU A 344 -5.26 33.62 -15.11
C LEU A 344 -5.47 34.20 -13.70
N ALA A 345 -4.91 35.38 -13.40
CA ALA A 345 -5.06 36.03 -12.12
C ALA A 345 -6.56 36.32 -11.83
N PRO A 346 -7.01 36.31 -10.56
CA PRO A 346 -8.35 36.77 -10.23
C PRO A 346 -8.53 38.22 -10.68
N PRO A 347 -9.72 38.60 -11.14
CA PRO A 347 -10.03 40.02 -11.38
C PRO A 347 -9.91 40.79 -10.06
N ASP A 348 -9.38 42.00 -10.13
CA ASP A 348 -9.28 42.95 -8.98
C ASP A 348 -10.63 43.25 -8.36
#